data_9f00798e69f5f94181b83545bf36cf9e
#
_entry.id   9f00798e69f5f94181b83545bf36cf9e
#
_cell.length_a   1.000
_cell.length_b   1.000
_cell.length_c   1.000
_cell.angle_alpha   90.00
_cell.angle_beta   90.00
_cell.angle_gamma   90.00
#
_symmetry.space_group_name_H-M   'P 1'
#
loop_
_entity.id
_entity.type
_entity.pdbx_description
1 polymer ?
#
loop_
_entity_poly.entity_id
_entity_poly.type
_entity_poly.pdbx_seq_one_letter_code
_entity_poly.pdbx_strand_id
1 'polypeptide(L)'
;MKKYIRSRIFMTIKTFIAIIMILFIGKETYENKSLSVSMNTNLNKSIDKKIIQNTQNELYKEGLYNPLYTFTGELTGYAGDCPLCSGYLACPPRTNVLKEGIYYNDKTYGTVRIVESSKNYPCGTILKFNVNKLSDEPIVAIVLDRGVSGNVIDLLTTSEDHAIKSIGRVKNLEFEVLRKGWKKWEILIIKNR
;
A
#
# COMPACT_ATOMS: atom_id res chain seq x y z
N MET A 1 -58.56 -25.62 40.92
CA MET A 1 -57.12 -25.32 40.98
C MET A 1 -56.28 -26.07 39.92
N LYS A 2 -56.39 -27.36 39.69
CA LYS A 2 -55.58 -28.10 38.69
C LYS A 2 -55.69 -27.64 37.25
N LYS A 3 -56.82 -27.12 36.78
CA LYS A 3 -57.05 -26.65 35.38
C LYS A 3 -56.31 -25.34 35.09
N TYR A 4 -56.19 -24.43 36.06
CA TYR A 4 -55.50 -23.15 35.95
C TYR A 4 -53.99 -23.28 35.91
N ILE A 5 -53.43 -24.20 36.69
CA ILE A 5 -51.99 -24.50 36.72
C ILE A 5 -51.55 -25.09 35.36
N ARG A 6 -52.36 -25.99 34.78
CA ARG A 6 -52.08 -26.61 33.47
C ARG A 6 -52.06 -25.62 32.33
N SER A 7 -52.96 -24.60 32.37
CA SER A 7 -52.98 -23.53 31.37
C SER A 7 -51.75 -22.60 31.43
N ARG A 8 -51.26 -22.27 32.64
CA ARG A 8 -50.05 -21.44 32.79
C ARG A 8 -48.79 -22.19 32.34
N ILE A 9 -48.66 -23.47 32.66
CA ILE A 9 -47.53 -24.30 32.21
C ILE A 9 -47.52 -24.40 30.69
N PHE A 10 -48.68 -24.55 30.06
CA PHE A 10 -48.77 -24.62 28.60
C PHE A 10 -48.41 -23.28 27.89
N MET A 11 -48.71 -22.14 28.52
CA MET A 11 -48.32 -20.83 28.04
C MET A 11 -46.79 -20.61 28.15
N THR A 12 -46.19 -20.97 29.27
CA THR A 12 -44.72 -20.84 29.47
C THR A 12 -43.94 -21.74 28.51
N ILE A 13 -44.41 -22.94 28.20
CA ILE A 13 -43.78 -23.82 27.22
C ILE A 13 -43.86 -23.23 25.82
N LYS A 14 -44.98 -22.65 25.42
CA LYS A 14 -45.12 -21.99 24.12
C LYS A 14 -44.20 -20.78 23.96
N THR A 15 -44.07 -19.95 24.99
CA THR A 15 -43.14 -18.80 24.95
C THR A 15 -41.68 -19.26 24.89
N PHE A 16 -41.32 -20.33 25.59
CA PHE A 16 -39.96 -20.89 25.55
C PHE A 16 -39.60 -21.42 24.17
N ILE A 17 -40.52 -22.13 23.51
CA ILE A 17 -40.32 -22.65 22.14
C ILE A 17 -40.20 -21.50 21.15
N ALA A 18 -40.99 -20.43 21.28
CA ALA A 18 -40.89 -19.25 20.40
C ALA A 18 -39.53 -18.54 20.54
N ILE A 19 -38.99 -18.42 21.74
CA ILE A 19 -37.68 -17.82 22.00
C ILE A 19 -36.56 -18.68 21.37
N ILE A 20 -36.62 -20.01 21.51
CA ILE A 20 -35.65 -20.91 20.90
C ILE A 20 -35.69 -20.81 19.38
N MET A 21 -36.86 -20.75 18.75
CA MET A 21 -37.01 -20.57 17.30
C MET A 21 -36.40 -19.25 16.82
N ILE A 22 -36.60 -18.14 17.55
CA ILE A 22 -36.02 -16.86 17.22
C ILE A 22 -34.47 -16.88 17.30
N LEU A 23 -33.91 -17.58 18.30
CA LEU A 23 -32.47 -17.75 18.44
C LEU A 23 -31.85 -18.58 17.32
N PHE A 24 -32.55 -19.62 16.86
CA PHE A 24 -32.10 -20.43 15.71
C PHE A 24 -32.12 -19.65 14.41
N ILE A 25 -33.21 -18.91 14.12
CA ILE A 25 -33.32 -18.08 12.91
C ILE A 25 -32.26 -16.95 12.93
N GLY A 26 -32.01 -16.34 14.10
CA GLY A 26 -30.98 -15.32 14.26
C GLY A 26 -29.57 -15.83 13.96
N LYS A 27 -29.28 -17.08 14.31
CA LYS A 27 -27.98 -17.71 14.07
C LYS A 27 -27.74 -18.02 12.58
N GLU A 28 -28.74 -18.57 11.89
CA GLU A 28 -28.63 -18.82 10.44
C GLU A 28 -28.49 -17.53 9.62
N THR A 29 -29.22 -16.46 9.98
CA THR A 29 -29.09 -15.17 9.28
C THR A 29 -27.73 -14.50 9.52
N TYR A 30 -27.12 -14.69 10.70
CA TYR A 30 -25.78 -14.14 11.01
C TYR A 30 -24.69 -14.88 10.23
N GLU A 31 -24.72 -16.21 10.19
CA GLU A 31 -23.74 -17.00 9.44
C GLU A 31 -23.82 -16.73 7.92
N ASN A 32 -25.01 -16.67 7.35
CA ASN A 32 -25.20 -16.34 5.94
C ASN A 32 -24.71 -14.92 5.58
N LYS A 33 -24.87 -13.93 6.48
CA LYS A 33 -24.39 -12.57 6.26
C LYS A 33 -22.86 -12.50 6.35
N SER A 34 -22.23 -13.25 7.26
CA SER A 34 -20.77 -13.31 7.36
C SER A 34 -20.14 -14.00 6.14
N LEU A 35 -20.76 -15.04 5.61
CA LEU A 35 -20.31 -15.74 4.40
C LEU A 35 -20.40 -14.83 3.16
N SER A 36 -21.50 -14.10 2.98
CA SER A 36 -21.71 -13.20 1.85
C SER A 36 -20.74 -12.00 1.86
N VAL A 37 -20.43 -11.46 3.03
CA VAL A 37 -19.42 -10.40 3.20
C VAL A 37 -18.02 -10.92 2.89
N SER A 38 -17.66 -12.12 3.36
CA SER A 38 -16.37 -12.76 3.07
C SER A 38 -16.20 -13.10 1.58
N MET A 39 -17.23 -13.62 0.92
CA MET A 39 -17.20 -13.86 -0.53
C MET A 39 -17.06 -12.56 -1.33
N ASN A 40 -17.78 -11.50 -0.97
CA ASN A 40 -17.68 -10.21 -1.67
C ASN A 40 -16.30 -9.58 -1.52
N THR A 41 -15.68 -9.63 -0.34
CA THR A 41 -14.33 -9.08 -0.13
C THR A 41 -13.27 -9.86 -0.91
N ASN A 42 -13.37 -11.18 -0.99
CA ASN A 42 -12.45 -12.00 -1.77
C ASN A 42 -12.65 -11.83 -3.28
N LEU A 43 -13.88 -11.69 -3.74
CA LEU A 43 -14.20 -11.44 -5.15
C LEU A 43 -13.67 -10.05 -5.57
N ASN A 44 -13.90 -9.00 -4.78
CA ASN A 44 -13.39 -7.67 -5.04
C ASN A 44 -11.85 -7.66 -5.07
N LYS A 45 -11.20 -8.30 -4.10
CA LYS A 45 -9.72 -8.41 -4.07
C LYS A 45 -9.16 -9.15 -5.30
N SER A 46 -9.86 -10.15 -5.82
CA SER A 46 -9.44 -10.88 -7.03
C SER A 46 -9.67 -10.05 -8.31
N ILE A 47 -10.76 -9.29 -8.36
CA ILE A 47 -11.07 -8.37 -9.46
C ILE A 47 -10.05 -7.24 -9.49
N ASP A 48 -9.77 -6.61 -8.34
CA ASP A 48 -8.77 -5.55 -8.23
C ASP A 48 -7.38 -6.02 -8.66
N LYS A 49 -6.96 -7.21 -8.22
CA LYS A 49 -5.69 -7.81 -8.65
C LYS A 49 -5.63 -8.04 -10.16
N LYS A 50 -6.71 -8.51 -10.77
CA LYS A 50 -6.80 -8.76 -12.21
C LYS A 50 -6.83 -7.46 -13.03
N ILE A 51 -7.51 -6.43 -12.54
CA ILE A 51 -7.51 -5.09 -13.15
C ILE A 51 -6.11 -4.48 -13.09
N ILE A 52 -5.44 -4.52 -11.94
CA ILE A 52 -4.07 -4.02 -11.76
C ILE A 52 -3.13 -4.75 -12.72
N GLN A 53 -3.20 -6.07 -12.81
CA GLN A 53 -2.35 -6.87 -13.67
C GLN A 53 -2.60 -6.61 -15.15
N ASN A 54 -3.86 -6.44 -15.57
CA ASN A 54 -4.21 -6.07 -16.94
C ASN A 54 -3.71 -4.65 -17.28
N THR A 55 -3.88 -3.69 -16.37
CA THR A 55 -3.40 -2.32 -16.54
C THR A 55 -1.87 -2.28 -16.64
N GLN A 56 -1.17 -3.03 -15.80
CA GLN A 56 0.29 -3.17 -15.90
C GLN A 56 0.72 -3.77 -17.24
N ASN A 57 0.04 -4.81 -17.71
CA ASN A 57 0.32 -5.42 -19.00
C ASN A 57 0.10 -4.45 -20.17
N GLU A 58 -0.95 -3.64 -20.13
CA GLU A 58 -1.18 -2.59 -21.13
C GLU A 58 -0.07 -1.53 -21.10
N LEU A 59 0.33 -1.07 -19.91
CA LEU A 59 1.41 -0.11 -19.73
C LEU A 59 2.77 -0.67 -20.19
N TYR A 60 3.01 -1.97 -20.00
CA TYR A 60 4.18 -2.66 -20.59
C TYR A 60 4.14 -2.64 -22.11
N LYS A 61 2.99 -2.89 -22.73
CA LYS A 61 2.81 -2.83 -24.19
C LYS A 61 3.05 -1.42 -24.74
N GLU A 62 2.72 -0.38 -24.00
CA GLU A 62 2.97 1.03 -24.36
C GLU A 62 4.43 1.47 -24.16
N GLY A 63 5.31 0.59 -23.69
CA GLY A 63 6.72 0.90 -23.45
C GLY A 63 6.99 1.77 -22.24
N LEU A 64 5.98 2.00 -21.38
CA LEU A 64 6.10 2.85 -20.21
C LEU A 64 7.13 2.34 -19.18
N TYR A 65 7.32 1.02 -19.14
CA TYR A 65 8.30 0.36 -18.27
C TYR A 65 9.63 0.08 -18.96
N ASN A 66 9.83 0.55 -20.21
CA ASN A 66 11.12 0.50 -20.85
C ASN A 66 12.06 1.52 -20.21
N PRO A 67 13.23 1.11 -19.71
CA PRO A 67 14.14 2.04 -19.05
C PRO A 67 14.74 3.02 -20.05
N LEU A 68 14.85 4.28 -19.63
CA LEU A 68 15.62 5.30 -20.35
C LEU A 68 17.11 4.98 -20.30
N TYR A 69 17.58 4.48 -19.16
CA TYR A 69 18.92 3.95 -18.92
C TYR A 69 18.94 3.20 -17.59
N THR A 70 20.02 2.45 -17.35
CA THR A 70 20.28 1.76 -16.08
C THR A 70 21.52 2.33 -15.41
N PHE A 71 21.63 2.11 -14.10
CA PHE A 71 22.84 2.36 -13.33
C PHE A 71 22.98 1.37 -12.18
N THR A 72 24.20 1.13 -11.77
CA THR A 72 24.50 0.32 -10.59
C THR A 72 24.69 1.23 -9.38
N GLY A 73 24.08 0.87 -8.26
CA GLY A 73 24.15 1.62 -7.02
C GLY A 73 23.98 0.77 -5.78
N GLU A 74 23.68 1.42 -4.67
CA GLU A 74 23.37 0.77 -3.39
C GLU A 74 21.94 1.12 -2.98
N LEU A 75 21.23 0.16 -2.39
CA LEU A 75 19.95 0.41 -1.71
C LEU A 75 20.16 0.34 -0.21
N THR A 76 19.66 1.37 0.48
CA THR A 76 19.54 1.44 1.94
C THR A 76 18.09 1.72 2.32
N GLY A 77 17.79 1.82 3.61
CA GLY A 77 16.46 2.14 4.10
C GLY A 77 16.49 3.26 5.12
N TYR A 78 15.48 4.14 5.09
CA TYR A 78 15.28 5.20 6.07
C TYR A 78 13.82 5.31 6.48
N ALA A 79 13.54 6.10 7.51
CA ALA A 79 12.19 6.38 7.95
C ALA A 79 12.04 7.84 8.43
N GLY A 80 10.80 8.34 8.38
CA GLY A 80 10.50 9.71 8.81
C GLY A 80 10.45 9.91 10.33
N ASP A 81 10.52 8.82 11.11
CA ASP A 81 10.44 8.80 12.58
C ASP A 81 11.81 8.88 13.27
N CYS A 82 12.90 9.10 12.54
CA CYS A 82 14.22 9.25 13.14
C CYS A 82 14.27 10.51 14.05
N PRO A 83 15.07 10.51 15.14
CA PRO A 83 15.10 11.62 16.12
C PRO A 83 15.42 12.99 15.54
N LEU A 84 16.09 13.06 14.40
CA LEU A 84 16.47 14.29 13.70
C LEU A 84 15.62 14.56 12.46
N CYS A 85 14.65 13.69 12.14
CA CYS A 85 13.80 13.81 10.97
C CYS A 85 12.59 14.71 11.26
N SER A 86 12.25 15.58 10.32
CA SER A 86 11.03 16.39 10.39
C SER A 86 9.79 15.64 9.94
N GLY A 87 9.95 14.47 9.32
CA GLY A 87 8.90 13.73 8.65
C GLY A 87 8.46 14.32 7.30
N TYR A 88 9.02 15.46 6.88
CA TYR A 88 8.68 16.11 5.62
C TYR A 88 9.71 15.79 4.53
N LEU A 89 9.23 15.41 3.35
CA LEU A 89 10.04 15.17 2.18
C LEU A 89 10.63 16.47 1.63
N ALA A 90 11.85 16.41 1.09
CA ALA A 90 12.55 17.57 0.53
C ALA A 90 11.99 18.03 -0.82
N CYS A 91 11.42 17.11 -1.60
CA CYS A 91 10.84 17.40 -2.90
C CYS A 91 9.37 17.84 -2.78
N PRO A 92 8.85 18.69 -3.72
CA PRO A 92 7.42 18.94 -3.79
C PRO A 92 6.60 17.62 -3.93
N PRO A 93 5.41 17.55 -3.33
CA PRO A 93 4.66 18.56 -2.58
C PRO A 93 5.10 18.73 -1.12
N ARG A 94 6.22 18.16 -0.70
CA ARG A 94 6.72 18.17 0.68
C ARG A 94 5.78 17.44 1.65
N THR A 95 5.34 16.30 1.23
CA THR A 95 4.46 15.40 1.99
C THR A 95 5.05 15.07 3.37
N ASN A 96 4.18 15.03 4.38
CA ASN A 96 4.56 14.53 5.71
C ASN A 96 4.34 13.02 5.75
N VAL A 97 5.42 12.24 5.68
CA VAL A 97 5.35 10.77 5.59
C VAL A 97 4.87 10.09 6.87
N LEU A 98 4.94 10.77 8.02
CA LEU A 98 4.38 10.26 9.27
C LEU A 98 2.84 10.25 9.26
N LYS A 99 2.22 11.08 8.41
CA LYS A 99 0.77 11.17 8.23
C LYS A 99 0.27 10.42 7.00
N GLU A 100 0.98 10.53 5.90
CA GLU A 100 0.55 10.06 4.58
C GLU A 100 1.19 8.72 4.17
N GLY A 101 2.17 8.23 4.95
CA GLY A 101 2.81 6.93 4.76
C GLY A 101 3.93 6.94 3.72
N ILE A 102 4.29 5.73 3.26
CA ILE A 102 5.49 5.44 2.47
C ILE A 102 5.23 5.30 0.96
N TYR A 103 4.01 5.62 0.53
CA TYR A 103 3.59 5.51 -0.87
C TYR A 103 3.20 6.88 -1.42
N TYR A 104 3.37 7.03 -2.73
CA TYR A 104 2.94 8.20 -3.49
C TYR A 104 2.10 7.76 -4.69
N ASN A 105 1.03 8.49 -4.99
CA ASN A 105 0.19 8.21 -6.16
C ASN A 105 0.65 9.08 -7.34
N ASP A 106 1.50 8.51 -8.20
CA ASP A 106 1.96 9.14 -9.42
C ASP A 106 0.90 9.01 -10.52
N LYS A 107 0.70 10.08 -11.31
CA LYS A 107 -0.34 10.11 -12.36
C LYS A 107 -0.14 9.07 -13.45
N THR A 108 1.10 8.71 -13.72
CA THR A 108 1.47 7.81 -14.82
C THR A 108 1.72 6.39 -14.33
N TYR A 109 2.39 6.25 -13.20
CA TYR A 109 2.84 4.95 -12.67
C TYR A 109 1.96 4.42 -11.52
N GLY A 110 0.89 5.16 -11.14
CA GLY A 110 -0.01 4.76 -10.05
C GLY A 110 0.68 4.85 -8.68
N THR A 111 0.34 3.94 -7.79
CA THR A 111 0.90 3.89 -6.43
C THR A 111 2.31 3.34 -6.45
N VAL A 112 3.29 4.18 -6.11
CA VAL A 112 4.72 3.86 -6.11
C VAL A 112 5.34 4.09 -4.73
N ARG A 113 6.47 3.44 -4.45
CA ARG A 113 7.23 3.64 -3.21
C ARG A 113 7.97 4.98 -3.26
N ILE A 114 8.24 5.55 -2.10
CA ILE A 114 9.04 6.77 -1.99
C ILE A 114 10.50 6.41 -1.73
N VAL A 115 11.41 7.11 -2.42
CA VAL A 115 12.86 7.00 -2.19
C VAL A 115 13.51 8.36 -2.05
N GLU A 116 14.57 8.36 -1.28
CA GLU A 116 15.56 9.41 -1.20
C GLU A 116 16.70 9.14 -2.20
N SER A 117 17.28 10.19 -2.77
CA SER A 117 18.44 10.07 -3.66
C SER A 117 19.30 11.32 -3.65
N SER A 118 20.46 11.26 -4.31
CA SER A 118 21.29 12.43 -4.59
C SER A 118 20.64 13.36 -5.62
N LYS A 119 21.23 14.54 -5.81
CA LYS A 119 20.77 15.52 -6.82
C LYS A 119 20.95 15.04 -8.27
N ASN A 120 21.69 13.96 -8.51
CA ASN A 120 21.85 13.36 -9.84
C ASN A 120 20.50 12.82 -10.39
N TYR A 121 19.58 12.48 -9.50
CA TYR A 121 18.25 12.04 -9.84
C TYR A 121 17.22 13.09 -9.40
N PRO A 122 16.74 13.95 -10.31
CA PRO A 122 15.80 15.03 -9.98
C PRO A 122 14.53 14.55 -9.28
N CYS A 123 13.87 15.42 -8.51
CA CYS A 123 12.57 15.12 -7.90
C CYS A 123 11.57 14.64 -8.96
N GLY A 124 10.81 13.59 -8.64
CA GLY A 124 9.89 12.96 -9.59
C GLY A 124 10.53 11.94 -10.52
N THR A 125 11.83 11.63 -10.39
CA THR A 125 12.45 10.52 -11.10
C THR A 125 11.77 9.21 -10.67
N ILE A 126 11.40 8.37 -11.65
CA ILE A 126 10.86 7.04 -11.39
C ILE A 126 11.95 6.01 -11.62
N LEU A 127 12.15 5.18 -10.62
CA LEU A 127 13.11 4.07 -10.61
C LEU A 127 12.35 2.75 -10.53
N LYS A 128 12.89 1.71 -11.21
CA LYS A 128 12.46 0.31 -11.04
C LYS A 128 13.68 -0.53 -10.65
N PHE A 129 13.51 -1.43 -9.70
CA PHE A 129 14.58 -2.32 -9.23
C PHE A 129 14.00 -3.57 -8.56
N ASN A 130 14.82 -4.63 -8.48
CA ASN A 130 14.43 -5.91 -7.91
C ASN A 130 15.22 -6.19 -6.62
N VAL A 131 14.51 -6.48 -5.54
CA VAL A 131 15.12 -6.93 -4.28
C VAL A 131 14.27 -8.07 -3.71
N ASN A 132 14.63 -9.30 -4.02
CA ASN A 132 13.85 -10.51 -3.69
C ASN A 132 13.48 -10.64 -2.21
N LYS A 133 14.32 -10.12 -1.30
CA LYS A 133 14.01 -10.12 0.14
C LYS A 133 12.89 -9.16 0.54
N LEU A 134 12.52 -8.20 -0.31
CA LEU A 134 11.49 -7.20 -0.06
C LEU A 134 10.20 -7.48 -0.83
N SER A 135 10.32 -8.00 -2.05
CA SER A 135 9.19 -8.28 -2.93
C SER A 135 9.60 -9.27 -4.01
N ASP A 136 8.68 -10.16 -4.38
CA ASP A 136 8.83 -11.03 -5.55
C ASP A 136 8.60 -10.26 -6.85
N GLU A 137 7.93 -9.11 -6.78
CA GLU A 137 7.69 -8.23 -7.92
C GLU A 137 8.65 -7.05 -7.91
N PRO A 138 9.00 -6.49 -9.09
CA PRO A 138 9.81 -5.28 -9.18
C PRO A 138 9.22 -4.13 -8.38
N ILE A 139 10.05 -3.44 -7.64
CA ILE A 139 9.67 -2.23 -6.89
C ILE A 139 9.76 -1.04 -7.84
N VAL A 140 8.65 -0.34 -8.01
CA VAL A 140 8.63 0.97 -8.68
C VAL A 140 8.61 2.06 -7.61
N ALA A 141 9.52 3.02 -7.72
CA ALA A 141 9.69 4.06 -6.71
C ALA A 141 9.90 5.44 -7.33
N ILE A 142 9.50 6.47 -6.61
CA ILE A 142 9.65 7.87 -7.00
C ILE A 142 10.63 8.58 -6.07
N VAL A 143 11.51 9.37 -6.65
CA VAL A 143 12.43 10.24 -5.90
C VAL A 143 11.66 11.45 -5.37
N LEU A 144 11.42 11.49 -4.07
CA LEU A 144 10.75 12.58 -3.37
C LEU A 144 11.56 13.15 -2.19
N ASP A 145 12.71 12.56 -1.89
CA ASP A 145 13.54 13.03 -0.77
C ASP A 145 15.02 13.19 -1.12
N ARG A 146 15.78 13.82 -0.20
CA ARG A 146 17.17 14.20 -0.34
C ARG A 146 17.94 14.01 0.96
N GLY A 147 19.14 13.44 0.91
CA GLY A 147 20.02 13.25 2.06
C GLY A 147 21.20 12.34 1.74
N VAL A 148 21.08 11.50 0.72
CA VAL A 148 22.17 10.61 0.28
C VAL A 148 22.99 11.20 -0.86
N SER A 149 24.16 10.63 -1.14
CA SER A 149 25.09 11.07 -2.18
C SER A 149 25.43 9.94 -3.16
N GLY A 150 25.95 10.31 -4.33
CA GLY A 150 26.34 9.34 -5.37
C GLY A 150 25.16 8.55 -5.92
N ASN A 151 25.37 7.26 -6.10
CA ASN A 151 24.37 6.30 -6.58
C ASN A 151 23.70 5.50 -5.45
N VAL A 152 23.58 6.09 -4.27
CA VAL A 152 22.82 5.52 -3.17
C VAL A 152 21.35 5.92 -3.35
N ILE A 153 20.47 4.94 -3.25
CA ILE A 153 19.01 5.10 -3.20
C ILE A 153 18.56 4.61 -1.83
N ASP A 154 17.80 5.44 -1.11
CA ASP A 154 17.34 5.14 0.23
C ASP A 154 15.83 4.96 0.23
N LEU A 155 15.35 3.75 0.55
CA LEU A 155 13.94 3.39 0.46
C LEU A 155 13.22 3.78 1.75
N LEU A 156 12.19 4.61 1.63
CA LEU A 156 11.37 5.01 2.76
C LEU A 156 10.60 3.81 3.33
N THR A 157 10.69 3.65 4.64
CA THR A 157 10.00 2.61 5.42
C THR A 157 9.10 3.21 6.49
N THR A 158 8.33 2.36 7.14
CA THR A 158 7.38 2.75 8.19
C THR A 158 8.07 3.13 9.50
N SER A 159 9.29 2.63 9.75
CA SER A 159 10.07 2.93 10.96
C SER A 159 11.56 2.69 10.72
N GLU A 160 12.41 3.32 11.53
CA GLU A 160 13.87 3.12 11.48
C GLU A 160 14.26 1.66 11.79
N ASP A 161 13.58 1.02 12.73
CA ASP A 161 13.79 -0.40 13.05
C ASP A 161 13.50 -1.31 11.82
N HIS A 162 12.45 -1.00 11.07
CA HIS A 162 12.13 -1.72 9.83
C HIS A 162 13.18 -1.47 8.74
N ALA A 163 13.69 -0.25 8.61
CA ALA A 163 14.77 0.07 7.67
C ALA A 163 16.01 -0.79 7.92
N ILE A 164 16.44 -0.86 9.17
CA ILE A 164 17.62 -1.63 9.58
C ILE A 164 17.42 -3.13 9.37
N LYS A 165 16.33 -3.70 9.86
CA LYS A 165 16.11 -5.16 9.89
C LYS A 165 15.73 -5.73 8.53
N SER A 166 14.88 -5.01 7.77
CA SER A 166 14.31 -5.54 6.53
C SER A 166 15.11 -5.13 5.29
N ILE A 167 15.66 -3.91 5.25
CA ILE A 167 16.41 -3.43 4.10
C ILE A 167 17.90 -3.60 4.32
N GLY A 168 18.43 -3.01 5.40
CA GLY A 168 19.89 -2.94 5.63
C GLY A 168 20.58 -2.25 4.44
N ARG A 169 21.65 -2.84 3.93
CA ARG A 169 22.40 -2.34 2.77
C ARG A 169 22.51 -3.41 1.70
N VAL A 170 22.04 -3.12 0.49
CA VAL A 170 22.17 -3.98 -0.71
C VAL A 170 23.10 -3.29 -1.68
N LYS A 171 24.26 -3.88 -1.93
CA LYS A 171 25.28 -3.36 -2.85
C LYS A 171 25.13 -3.93 -4.25
N ASN A 172 25.68 -3.20 -5.24
CA ASN A 172 25.70 -3.63 -6.64
C ASN A 172 24.30 -3.94 -7.20
N LEU A 173 23.31 -3.18 -6.78
CA LEU A 173 21.95 -3.29 -7.27
C LEU A 173 21.81 -2.51 -8.57
N GLU A 174 21.17 -3.12 -9.57
CA GLU A 174 20.80 -2.43 -10.80
C GLU A 174 19.48 -1.68 -10.61
N PHE A 175 19.49 -0.42 -11.02
CA PHE A 175 18.33 0.46 -11.06
C PHE A 175 18.03 0.86 -12.48
N GLU A 176 16.78 0.70 -12.89
CA GLU A 176 16.23 1.15 -14.15
C GLU A 176 15.56 2.51 -13.96
N VAL A 177 15.93 3.51 -14.76
CA VAL A 177 15.31 4.84 -14.74
C VAL A 177 14.20 4.87 -15.79
N LEU A 178 12.96 4.90 -15.36
CA LEU A 178 11.78 4.94 -16.25
C LEU A 178 11.38 6.37 -16.62
N ARG A 179 11.59 7.34 -15.72
CA ARG A 179 11.35 8.77 -15.95
C ARG A 179 12.40 9.59 -15.22
N LYS A 180 12.97 10.61 -15.87
CA LYS A 180 13.96 11.52 -15.28
C LYS A 180 13.29 12.81 -14.79
N GLY A 181 12.80 12.78 -13.54
CA GLY A 181 12.17 13.93 -12.89
C GLY A 181 10.81 14.30 -13.48
N TRP A 182 10.23 15.33 -12.90
CA TRP A 182 9.03 15.99 -13.44
C TRP A 182 9.37 17.05 -14.47
N LYS A 183 8.50 17.25 -15.43
CA LYS A 183 8.55 18.42 -16.31
C LYS A 183 8.26 19.70 -15.51
N LYS A 184 8.80 20.82 -15.96
CA LYS A 184 8.68 22.11 -15.26
C LYS A 184 7.21 22.50 -14.94
N TRP A 185 6.30 22.23 -15.86
CA TRP A 185 4.87 22.51 -15.68
C TRP A 185 4.20 21.57 -14.66
N GLU A 186 4.64 20.32 -14.53
CA GLU A 186 4.14 19.38 -13.52
C GLU A 186 4.47 19.85 -12.10
N ILE A 187 5.67 20.39 -11.91
CA ILE A 187 6.10 20.98 -10.62
C ILE A 187 5.20 22.16 -10.22
N LEU A 188 4.78 23.00 -11.18
CA LEU A 188 3.88 24.12 -10.90
C LEU A 188 2.51 23.65 -10.41
N ILE A 189 1.95 22.60 -11.02
CA ILE A 189 0.68 22.01 -10.61
C ILE A 189 0.76 21.40 -9.21
N ILE A 190 1.87 20.73 -8.90
CA ILE A 190 2.07 20.05 -7.60
C ILE A 190 2.20 21.07 -6.46
N LYS A 191 2.85 22.21 -6.71
CA LYS A 191 3.03 23.28 -5.71
C LYS A 191 1.75 24.04 -5.35
N ASN A 192 0.75 24.01 -6.22
CA ASN A 192 -0.52 24.74 -6.06
C ASN A 192 -1.64 23.85 -5.46
N ARG A 193 -1.32 22.66 -5.02
CA ARG A 193 -2.21 21.75 -4.27
C ARG A 193 -1.86 21.73 -2.79
#